data_0525a3b3b897db820eb9ae144b18d52c
#
_entry.id   0525a3b3b897db820eb9ae144b18d52c
#
_cell.length_a   1.000
_cell.length_b   1.000
_cell.length_c   1.000
_cell.angle_alpha   90.00
_cell.angle_beta   90.00
_cell.angle_gamma   90.00
#
_symmetry.space_group_name_H-M   'P 1'
#
loop_
_entity.id
_entity.type
_entity.pdbx_description
1 polymer ?
#
loop_
_entity_poly.entity_id
_entity_poly.type
_entity_poly.pdbx_seq_one_letter_code
_entity_poly.pdbx_strand_id
1 'polypeptide(L)'
;MSLTGKWVNAYNSLMTLTQAADGAVSGEYISGEPPRRYSVLGYAGLTSPTREIGQPAALAIYWRARANSQGSVGGHWVSGLVGQLLLNSAGQPWLSLLHAIVATDAIPDLAAPATHVEKLTYLPSAEGVVATDPSSSSGEGASGVRKRFPKRISYANGSIPGRLSSSVELTSEALWGEWSCRENGAQLFLRPDLRFAGAVLGELHIPPGFRCPVSGFTDVYAWPDGFSLQSVSIAVLEVGSGHCMSLVGCLSPIGRVVGTLKLTGLRARATARNTTPTHDTPESWNFFWTRPVDYGESARGV
;
A
#
# COMPACT_ATOMS: atom_id res chain seq x y z
N MET A 1 -14.38 12.84 12.97
CA MET A 1 -14.22 11.37 12.74
C MET A 1 -12.98 11.20 11.88
N SER A 2 -12.22 10.11 12.05
CA SER A 2 -10.95 9.87 11.34
C SER A 2 -10.85 8.38 10.96
N LEU A 3 -9.84 8.02 10.17
CA LEU A 3 -9.52 6.63 9.87
C LEU A 3 -9.01 5.83 11.09
N THR A 4 -8.67 6.51 12.19
CA THR A 4 -8.19 5.83 13.41
C THR A 4 -9.21 4.82 13.91
N GLY A 5 -8.80 3.57 14.05
CA GLY A 5 -9.66 2.49 14.52
C GLY A 5 -9.29 1.13 13.96
N LYS A 6 -10.16 0.16 14.24
CA LYS A 6 -10.06 -1.22 13.75
C LYS A 6 -11.10 -1.47 12.68
N TRP A 7 -10.69 -2.02 11.57
CA TRP A 7 -11.49 -2.21 10.37
C TRP A 7 -11.41 -3.66 9.90
N VAL A 8 -12.53 -4.28 9.63
CA VAL A 8 -12.62 -5.68 9.17
C VAL A 8 -13.31 -5.75 7.81
N ASN A 9 -12.79 -6.57 6.91
CA ASN A 9 -13.38 -6.82 5.60
C ASN A 9 -14.09 -8.20 5.55
N ALA A 10 -14.74 -8.50 4.42
CA ALA A 10 -15.46 -9.76 4.21
C ALA A 10 -14.56 -11.02 4.23
N TYR A 11 -13.24 -10.86 4.15
CA TYR A 11 -12.27 -11.96 4.26
C TYR A 11 -11.75 -12.16 5.68
N ASN A 12 -12.34 -11.50 6.67
CA ASN A 12 -11.89 -11.45 8.06
C ASN A 12 -10.47 -10.89 8.25
N SER A 13 -9.97 -10.15 7.25
CA SER A 13 -8.73 -9.42 7.44
C SER A 13 -8.99 -8.19 8.31
N LEU A 14 -8.12 -7.98 9.29
CA LEU A 14 -8.23 -6.87 10.25
C LEU A 14 -7.17 -5.81 9.93
N MET A 15 -7.59 -4.57 9.81
CA MET A 15 -6.71 -3.42 9.63
C MET A 15 -6.86 -2.47 10.83
N THR A 16 -5.78 -2.21 11.53
CA THR A 16 -5.73 -1.24 12.64
C THR A 16 -4.96 -0.01 12.18
N LEU A 17 -5.61 1.14 12.20
CA LEU A 17 -5.05 2.40 11.69
C LEU A 17 -4.99 3.47 12.76
N THR A 18 -3.99 4.34 12.64
CA THR A 18 -3.87 5.59 13.38
C THR A 18 -3.62 6.71 12.37
N GLN A 19 -4.47 7.75 12.38
CA GLN A 19 -4.33 8.95 11.55
C GLN A 19 -3.81 10.09 12.41
N ALA A 20 -2.73 10.72 11.97
CA ALA A 20 -2.17 11.93 12.57
C ALA A 20 -2.88 13.20 12.07
N ALA A 21 -2.63 14.33 12.72
CA ALA A 21 -3.28 15.61 12.40
C ALA A 21 -2.92 16.16 11.01
N ASP A 22 -1.76 15.80 10.48
CA ASP A 22 -1.29 16.15 9.14
C ASP A 22 -1.82 15.23 8.04
N GLY A 23 -2.70 14.28 8.40
CA GLY A 23 -3.29 13.31 7.49
C GLY A 23 -2.45 12.04 7.30
N ALA A 24 -1.24 11.96 7.84
CA ALA A 24 -0.44 10.74 7.78
C ALA A 24 -1.15 9.58 8.49
N VAL A 25 -1.13 8.41 7.87
CA VAL A 25 -1.74 7.19 8.40
C VAL A 25 -0.67 6.11 8.55
N SER A 26 -0.68 5.46 9.69
CA SER A 26 0.14 4.28 9.94
C SER A 26 -0.68 3.19 10.63
N GLY A 27 -0.23 1.94 10.51
CA GLY A 27 -0.94 0.85 11.16
C GLY A 27 -0.45 -0.55 10.82
N GLU A 28 -1.33 -1.49 11.07
CA GLU A 28 -1.14 -2.91 10.82
C GLU A 28 -2.29 -3.48 10.01
N TYR A 29 -1.96 -4.42 9.14
CA TYR A 29 -2.90 -5.28 8.46
C TYR A 29 -2.66 -6.72 8.89
N ILE A 30 -3.68 -7.42 9.32
CA ILE A 30 -3.60 -8.82 9.76
C ILE A 30 -4.44 -9.65 8.79
N SER A 31 -3.79 -10.64 8.16
CA SER A 31 -4.45 -11.51 7.18
C SER A 31 -3.76 -12.87 7.13
N GLY A 32 -4.45 -13.85 6.53
CA GLY A 32 -3.94 -15.21 6.30
C GLY A 32 -4.23 -16.18 7.42
N GLU A 33 -3.94 -17.45 7.13
CA GLU A 33 -4.01 -18.58 8.07
C GLU A 33 -2.67 -19.34 8.02
N PRO A 34 -1.86 -19.30 9.09
CA PRO A 34 -2.07 -18.54 10.34
C PRO A 34 -1.99 -17.02 10.13
N PRO A 35 -2.63 -16.20 11.01
CA PRO A 35 -2.64 -14.76 10.90
C PRO A 35 -1.24 -14.16 10.90
N ARG A 36 -0.95 -13.27 9.95
CA ARG A 36 0.31 -12.54 9.83
C ARG A 36 0.07 -11.05 9.88
N ARG A 37 1.04 -10.33 10.42
CA ARG A 37 0.99 -8.88 10.58
C ARG A 37 1.86 -8.20 9.52
N TYR A 38 1.29 -7.24 8.83
CA TYR A 38 1.92 -6.47 7.78
C TYR A 38 1.86 -4.97 8.12
N SER A 39 2.86 -4.22 7.69
CA SER A 39 2.90 -2.78 7.92
C SER A 39 1.98 -2.05 6.94
N VAL A 40 1.30 -1.00 7.43
CA VAL A 40 0.48 -0.09 6.63
C VAL A 40 1.00 1.33 6.82
N LEU A 41 1.19 2.06 5.72
CA LEU A 41 1.49 3.48 5.68
C LEU A 41 0.58 4.17 4.67
N GLY A 42 0.33 5.47 4.83
CA GLY A 42 -0.46 6.21 3.85
C GLY A 42 -0.90 7.57 4.33
N TYR A 43 -1.96 8.05 3.68
CA TYR A 43 -2.57 9.33 3.96
C TYR A 43 -4.10 9.28 3.90
N ALA A 44 -4.74 10.18 4.63
CA ALA A 44 -6.14 10.49 4.52
C ALA A 44 -6.33 12.00 4.36
N GLY A 45 -7.39 12.39 3.67
CA GLY A 45 -7.78 13.78 3.56
C GLY A 45 -7.98 14.43 4.94
N LEU A 46 -7.68 15.72 5.05
CA LEU A 46 -7.74 16.45 6.32
C LEU A 46 -9.16 16.76 6.78
N THR A 47 -10.11 16.74 5.86
CA THR A 47 -11.53 17.01 6.16
C THR A 47 -12.22 15.71 6.60
N SER A 48 -12.83 15.73 7.77
CA SER A 48 -13.63 14.61 8.28
C SER A 48 -14.82 14.32 7.36
N PRO A 49 -15.25 13.05 7.23
CA PRO A 49 -16.41 12.71 6.41
C PRO A 49 -17.69 13.28 7.02
N THR A 50 -18.61 13.65 6.16
CA THR A 50 -19.99 13.99 6.50
C THR A 50 -20.94 12.94 5.94
N ARG A 51 -22.25 13.11 6.14
CA ARG A 51 -23.25 12.21 5.50
C ARG A 51 -23.28 12.37 3.99
N GLU A 52 -22.86 13.53 3.49
CA GLU A 52 -22.88 13.90 2.07
C GLU A 52 -21.57 13.63 1.38
N ILE A 53 -20.44 13.85 2.07
CA ILE A 53 -19.11 13.82 1.47
C ILE A 53 -18.19 12.88 2.25
N GLY A 54 -17.50 11.98 1.54
CA GLY A 54 -16.51 11.07 2.10
C GLY A 54 -15.15 11.72 2.35
N GLN A 55 -14.34 11.10 3.19
CA GLN A 55 -12.93 11.47 3.41
C GLN A 55 -12.05 10.58 2.52
N PRO A 56 -11.29 11.13 1.56
CA PRO A 56 -10.37 10.33 0.74
C PRO A 56 -9.28 9.69 1.57
N ALA A 57 -8.83 8.53 1.14
CA ALA A 57 -7.72 7.82 1.74
C ALA A 57 -6.91 7.06 0.69
N ALA A 58 -5.59 7.00 0.87
CA ALA A 58 -4.70 6.13 0.14
C ALA A 58 -3.71 5.47 1.12
N LEU A 59 -3.56 4.15 1.01
CA LEU A 59 -2.73 3.35 1.90
C LEU A 59 -1.84 2.43 1.07
N ALA A 60 -0.68 2.09 1.59
CA ALA A 60 0.22 1.08 1.07
C ALA A 60 0.41 -0.05 2.10
N ILE A 61 0.48 -1.29 1.64
CA ILE A 61 0.74 -2.47 2.47
C ILE A 61 1.96 -3.19 1.91
N TYR A 62 2.89 -3.60 2.79
CA TYR A 62 4.00 -4.47 2.44
C TYR A 62 3.73 -5.90 2.92
N TRP A 63 3.61 -6.83 1.97
CA TRP A 63 3.25 -8.22 2.25
C TRP A 63 4.40 -9.08 2.76
N ARG A 64 5.34 -8.47 3.47
CA ARG A 64 6.35 -9.19 4.23
C ARG A 64 6.03 -9.10 5.71
N ALA A 65 5.81 -10.25 6.33
CA ALA A 65 5.45 -10.32 7.74
C ALA A 65 6.55 -9.73 8.62
N ARG A 66 6.16 -8.99 9.67
CA ARG A 66 7.10 -8.48 10.68
C ARG A 66 7.83 -9.64 11.37
N ALA A 67 9.09 -9.43 11.74
CA ALA A 67 10.05 -10.44 12.19
C ALA A 67 9.64 -11.39 13.34
N ASN A 68 8.53 -11.12 14.04
CA ASN A 68 8.03 -11.95 15.15
C ASN A 68 7.05 -13.06 14.70
N SER A 69 6.74 -13.16 13.42
CA SER A 69 5.93 -14.25 12.88
C SER A 69 6.86 -15.38 12.44
N GLN A 70 6.78 -16.51 13.12
CA GLN A 70 7.63 -17.69 12.86
C GLN A 70 7.64 -18.02 11.36
N GLY A 71 8.83 -17.91 10.77
CA GLY A 71 9.28 -18.73 9.66
C GLY A 71 8.52 -18.61 8.36
N SER A 72 8.44 -17.43 7.70
CA SER A 72 8.15 -17.45 6.29
C SER A 72 8.78 -16.29 5.53
N VAL A 73 9.41 -16.65 4.44
CA VAL A 73 9.70 -15.73 3.34
C VAL A 73 8.36 -15.13 2.90
N GLY A 74 8.19 -13.82 2.99
CA GLY A 74 7.01 -13.10 2.47
C GLY A 74 7.02 -13.19 0.94
N GLY A 75 5.86 -12.98 0.31
CA GLY A 75 5.79 -12.79 -1.13
C GLY A 75 6.47 -11.48 -1.54
N HIS A 76 6.86 -11.40 -2.82
CA HIS A 76 7.44 -10.21 -3.43
C HIS A 76 6.32 -9.26 -3.91
N TRP A 77 5.45 -8.87 -2.96
CA TRP A 77 4.23 -8.14 -3.25
C TRP A 77 4.13 -6.88 -2.40
N VAL A 78 3.55 -5.86 -2.99
CA VAL A 78 3.05 -4.67 -2.30
C VAL A 78 1.61 -4.40 -2.73
N SER A 79 0.86 -3.72 -1.91
CA SER A 79 -0.49 -3.29 -2.26
C SER A 79 -0.67 -1.81 -2.05
N GLY A 80 -1.43 -1.20 -2.96
CA GLY A 80 -2.04 0.10 -2.77
C GLY A 80 -3.54 -0.05 -2.54
N LEU A 81 -4.07 0.71 -1.58
CA LEU A 81 -5.50 0.86 -1.37
C LEU A 81 -5.85 2.32 -1.52
N VAL A 82 -6.93 2.62 -2.24
CA VAL A 82 -7.37 4.00 -2.45
C VAL A 82 -8.89 4.06 -2.46
N GLY A 83 -9.47 5.06 -1.80
CA GLY A 83 -10.91 5.23 -1.74
C GLY A 83 -11.33 6.21 -0.67
N GLN A 84 -12.41 5.90 0.05
CA GLN A 84 -13.00 6.86 0.98
C GLN A 84 -13.51 6.20 2.26
N LEU A 85 -13.38 6.93 3.36
CA LEU A 85 -14.18 6.75 4.57
C LEU A 85 -15.52 7.45 4.36
N LEU A 86 -16.60 6.72 4.48
CA LEU A 86 -17.97 7.14 4.23
C LEU A 86 -18.82 6.95 5.48
N LEU A 87 -19.91 7.70 5.59
CA LEU A 87 -20.95 7.49 6.62
C LEU A 87 -22.22 6.94 5.98
N ASN A 88 -22.81 5.91 6.57
CA ASN A 88 -24.13 5.42 6.16
C ASN A 88 -25.23 6.37 6.65
N SER A 89 -26.52 6.07 6.34
CA SER A 89 -27.67 6.88 6.76
C SER A 89 -27.81 7.00 8.28
N ALA A 90 -27.33 6.02 9.02
CA ALA A 90 -27.30 6.02 10.48
C ALA A 90 -26.08 6.77 11.07
N GLY A 91 -25.21 7.32 10.23
CA GLY A 91 -23.97 7.97 10.64
C GLY A 91 -22.83 7.02 10.99
N GLN A 92 -22.98 5.73 10.72
CA GLN A 92 -21.94 4.73 10.99
C GLN A 92 -20.89 4.77 9.89
N PRO A 93 -19.59 4.72 10.23
CA PRO A 93 -18.51 4.77 9.26
C PRO A 93 -18.31 3.44 8.55
N TRP A 94 -17.83 3.49 7.33
CA TRP A 94 -17.34 2.36 6.57
C TRP A 94 -16.29 2.81 5.54
N LEU A 95 -15.34 1.92 5.20
CA LEU A 95 -14.33 2.20 4.18
C LEU A 95 -14.69 1.49 2.88
N SER A 96 -14.66 2.23 1.77
CA SER A 96 -14.75 1.68 0.41
C SER A 96 -13.42 1.94 -0.29
N LEU A 97 -12.66 0.89 -0.54
CA LEU A 97 -11.32 0.98 -1.10
C LEU A 97 -11.19 0.10 -2.36
N LEU A 98 -10.55 0.64 -3.39
CA LEU A 98 -9.91 -0.16 -4.43
C LEU A 98 -8.58 -0.67 -3.89
N HIS A 99 -8.36 -1.96 -4.02
CA HIS A 99 -7.15 -2.65 -3.61
C HIS A 99 -6.41 -3.12 -4.85
N ALA A 100 -5.21 -2.63 -5.07
CA ALA A 100 -4.34 -3.03 -6.16
C ALA A 100 -3.11 -3.77 -5.60
N ILE A 101 -2.97 -5.06 -5.91
CA ILE A 101 -1.81 -5.88 -5.53
C ILE A 101 -0.84 -5.89 -6.70
N VAL A 102 0.40 -5.48 -6.47
CA VAL A 102 1.51 -5.61 -7.43
C VAL A 102 2.35 -6.79 -7.01
N ALA A 103 2.39 -7.81 -7.85
CA ALA A 103 3.16 -9.03 -7.64
C ALA A 103 4.26 -9.16 -8.68
N THR A 104 5.48 -9.42 -8.23
CA THR A 104 6.63 -9.74 -9.10
C THR A 104 6.96 -11.23 -9.09
N ASP A 105 6.45 -11.98 -8.13
CA ASP A 105 6.42 -13.44 -8.08
C ASP A 105 4.99 -13.99 -8.17
N ALA A 106 4.87 -15.29 -8.35
CA ALA A 106 3.57 -15.93 -8.51
C ALA A 106 2.71 -15.84 -7.25
N ILE A 107 1.50 -15.31 -7.41
CA ILE A 107 0.41 -15.51 -6.47
C ILE A 107 -0.37 -16.73 -6.95
N PRO A 108 -0.73 -17.70 -6.09
CA PRO A 108 -1.53 -18.85 -6.50
C PRO A 108 -2.76 -18.41 -7.31
N ASP A 109 -2.95 -19.02 -8.48
CA ASP A 109 -4.04 -18.78 -9.42
C ASP A 109 -4.03 -17.38 -10.10
N LEU A 110 -2.98 -16.58 -9.93
CA LEU A 110 -2.84 -15.28 -10.58
C LEU A 110 -1.54 -15.21 -11.38
N ALA A 111 -1.58 -14.51 -12.52
CA ALA A 111 -0.39 -14.27 -13.32
C ALA A 111 0.58 -13.31 -12.61
N ALA A 112 1.89 -13.53 -12.80
CA ALA A 112 2.94 -12.61 -12.38
C ALA A 112 4.01 -12.47 -13.49
N PRO A 113 4.66 -11.30 -13.65
CA PRO A 113 4.39 -10.07 -12.91
C PRO A 113 3.08 -9.40 -13.36
N ALA A 114 2.27 -8.95 -12.42
CA ALA A 114 1.00 -8.30 -12.74
C ALA A 114 0.51 -7.39 -11.59
N THR A 115 -0.46 -6.52 -11.93
CA THR A 115 -1.26 -5.77 -10.96
C THR A 115 -2.68 -6.32 -10.97
N HIS A 116 -3.15 -6.77 -9.82
CA HIS A 116 -4.50 -7.28 -9.63
C HIS A 116 -5.32 -6.28 -8.84
N VAL A 117 -6.55 -5.99 -9.29
CA VAL A 117 -7.39 -4.96 -8.69
C VAL A 117 -8.71 -5.55 -8.24
N GLU A 118 -9.12 -5.25 -7.02
CA GLU A 118 -10.43 -5.61 -6.47
C GLU A 118 -11.00 -4.46 -5.62
N LYS A 119 -12.32 -4.48 -5.38
CA LYS A 119 -12.97 -3.54 -4.47
C LYS A 119 -13.20 -4.20 -3.12
N LEU A 120 -12.73 -3.55 -2.06
CA LEU A 120 -12.89 -4.00 -0.68
C LEU A 120 -13.76 -3.02 0.10
N THR A 121 -14.60 -3.57 0.96
CA THR A 121 -15.38 -2.82 1.95
C THR A 121 -14.94 -3.25 3.33
N TYR A 122 -14.68 -2.28 4.20
CA TYR A 122 -14.31 -2.50 5.59
C TYR A 122 -15.34 -1.85 6.50
N LEU A 123 -15.73 -2.58 7.54
CA LEU A 123 -16.60 -2.11 8.59
C LEU A 123 -15.80 -1.93 9.89
N PRO A 124 -16.23 -1.03 10.80
CA PRO A 124 -15.63 -0.95 12.12
C PRO A 124 -15.70 -2.30 12.82
N SER A 125 -14.58 -2.75 13.36
CA SER A 125 -14.59 -3.94 14.24
C SER A 125 -15.07 -3.51 15.63
N ALA A 126 -16.10 -4.17 16.15
CA ALA A 126 -16.50 -4.00 17.55
C ALA A 126 -15.33 -4.42 18.46
N GLU A 127 -15.09 -3.70 19.56
CA GLU A 127 -14.10 -4.10 20.55
C GLU A 127 -14.44 -5.50 21.06
N GLY A 128 -13.53 -6.46 20.85
CA GLY A 128 -13.68 -7.85 21.33
C GLY A 128 -13.78 -8.92 20.26
N VAL A 129 -13.88 -8.60 18.97
CA VAL A 129 -13.72 -9.60 17.91
C VAL A 129 -12.22 -9.88 17.75
N VAL A 130 -11.68 -10.69 18.66
CA VAL A 130 -10.50 -11.50 18.41
C VAL A 130 -10.88 -12.38 17.22
N ALA A 131 -10.04 -12.48 16.19
CA ALA A 131 -10.18 -13.50 15.16
C ALA A 131 -10.23 -14.88 15.85
N THR A 132 -11.43 -15.31 16.24
CA THR A 132 -11.64 -16.61 16.84
C THR A 132 -11.58 -17.63 15.74
N ASP A 133 -10.84 -18.69 16.02
CA ASP A 133 -10.69 -19.90 15.25
C ASP A 133 -12.05 -20.34 14.66
N PRO A 134 -12.21 -20.48 13.33
CA PRO A 134 -13.50 -20.85 12.72
C PRO A 134 -13.87 -22.33 12.91
N SER A 135 -13.32 -23.02 13.90
CA SER A 135 -13.62 -24.44 14.15
C SER A 135 -14.92 -24.71 14.94
N SER A 136 -15.71 -23.68 15.31
CA SER A 136 -16.96 -23.90 16.06
C SER A 136 -18.09 -22.99 15.63
N SER A 137 -18.74 -23.28 14.49
CA SER A 137 -20.20 -23.10 14.33
C SER A 137 -20.69 -23.76 13.04
N SER A 138 -21.30 -24.92 13.19
CA SER A 138 -22.27 -25.45 12.25
C SER A 138 -23.52 -24.56 12.30
N GLY A 139 -23.72 -23.76 11.22
CA GLY A 139 -24.88 -22.91 11.03
C GLY A 139 -25.16 -22.81 9.53
N GLU A 140 -26.15 -23.61 9.08
CA GLU A 140 -26.69 -23.57 7.71
C GLU A 140 -27.35 -22.23 7.41
N GLY A 141 -27.15 -21.75 6.18
CA GLY A 141 -28.09 -20.83 5.53
C GLY A 141 -27.53 -19.48 5.15
N ALA A 142 -26.88 -19.38 3.99
CA ALA A 142 -27.06 -18.29 3.01
C ALA A 142 -26.25 -18.61 1.74
N SER A 143 -26.96 -19.00 0.68
CA SER A 143 -26.43 -19.21 -0.67
C SER A 143 -26.06 -17.85 -1.30
N GLY A 144 -24.84 -17.40 -1.10
CA GLY A 144 -24.23 -16.30 -1.83
C GLY A 144 -23.02 -16.83 -2.58
N VAL A 145 -22.94 -16.58 -3.88
CA VAL A 145 -21.81 -16.97 -4.74
C VAL A 145 -20.53 -16.37 -4.18
N ARG A 146 -19.81 -17.14 -3.39
CA ARG A 146 -18.47 -16.81 -2.91
C ARG A 146 -17.49 -16.95 -4.07
N LYS A 147 -17.06 -15.85 -4.67
CA LYS A 147 -15.81 -15.84 -5.44
C LYS A 147 -14.69 -16.12 -4.46
N ARG A 148 -14.20 -17.36 -4.49
CA ARG A 148 -13.09 -17.80 -3.65
C ARG A 148 -11.80 -17.18 -4.20
N PHE A 149 -11.21 -16.22 -3.50
CA PHE A 149 -9.74 -16.14 -3.49
C PHE A 149 -9.23 -17.48 -2.91
N PRO A 150 -8.11 -18.02 -3.44
CA PRO A 150 -7.64 -19.33 -3.03
C PRO A 150 -7.42 -19.35 -1.52
N LYS A 151 -8.10 -20.26 -0.85
CA LYS A 151 -8.11 -20.45 0.62
C LYS A 151 -6.77 -20.86 1.22
N ARG A 152 -5.72 -20.99 0.39
CA ARG A 152 -4.38 -21.43 0.81
C ARG A 152 -3.31 -20.74 -0.02
N ILE A 153 -2.71 -19.70 0.51
CA ILE A 153 -1.34 -19.36 0.16
C ILE A 153 -0.46 -20.33 0.95
N SER A 154 -0.29 -21.56 0.41
CA SER A 154 0.70 -22.49 0.93
C SER A 154 2.05 -22.10 0.36
N TYR A 155 2.87 -21.45 1.14
CA TYR A 155 4.26 -21.23 0.77
C TYR A 155 4.98 -22.59 0.81
N ALA A 156 5.50 -23.03 -0.34
CA ALA A 156 6.39 -24.18 -0.39
C ALA A 156 7.59 -23.88 0.52
N ASN A 157 7.89 -24.81 1.43
CA ASN A 157 9.08 -24.78 2.27
C ASN A 157 10.33 -24.97 1.39
N GLY A 158 10.81 -23.89 0.78
CA GLY A 158 12.12 -23.83 0.16
C GLY A 158 13.12 -23.33 1.20
N SER A 159 13.91 -24.24 1.77
CA SER A 159 15.05 -23.89 2.61
C SER A 159 16.08 -23.17 1.77
N ILE A 160 16.23 -21.85 1.94
CA ILE A 160 17.36 -21.10 1.41
C ILE A 160 18.46 -21.08 2.50
N PRO A 161 19.68 -21.58 2.20
CA PRO A 161 20.79 -21.51 3.15
C PRO A 161 21.18 -20.07 3.44
N GLY A 162 21.43 -19.78 4.70
CA GLY A 162 21.74 -18.45 5.22
C GLY A 162 22.90 -17.74 4.53
N ARG A 163 22.63 -16.49 4.15
CA ARG A 163 23.60 -15.40 4.12
C ARG A 163 22.85 -14.10 4.35
N LEU A 164 22.61 -13.81 5.60
CA LEU A 164 22.25 -12.48 6.07
C LEU A 164 23.55 -11.71 6.29
N SER A 165 23.96 -10.88 5.36
CA SER A 165 24.76 -9.69 5.66
C SER A 165 24.92 -8.83 4.40
N SER A 166 24.76 -7.53 4.52
CA SER A 166 25.14 -6.44 3.62
C SER A 166 24.32 -6.15 2.36
N SER A 167 23.39 -6.99 1.90
CA SER A 167 22.64 -6.75 0.65
C SER A 167 21.33 -5.94 0.83
N VAL A 168 20.83 -5.79 2.04
CA VAL A 168 19.55 -5.08 2.30
C VAL A 168 19.68 -3.57 2.10
N GLU A 169 20.86 -3.00 2.32
CA GLU A 169 21.13 -1.58 2.09
C GLU A 169 21.04 -1.20 0.60
N LEU A 170 21.53 -2.06 -0.29
CA LEU A 170 21.60 -1.79 -1.73
C LEU A 170 20.23 -1.70 -2.43
N THR A 171 19.21 -2.35 -1.93
CA THR A 171 17.90 -2.45 -2.61
C THR A 171 16.91 -1.37 -2.19
N SER A 172 17.05 -0.81 -1.00
CA SER A 172 16.34 0.42 -0.62
C SER A 172 16.92 1.64 -1.32
N GLU A 173 18.23 1.65 -1.59
CA GLU A 173 18.94 2.69 -2.32
C GLU A 173 18.50 2.80 -3.79
N ALA A 174 18.00 1.74 -4.41
CA ALA A 174 17.56 1.75 -5.80
C ALA A 174 16.39 2.71 -6.08
N LEU A 175 15.53 2.97 -5.08
CA LEU A 175 14.47 3.97 -5.19
C LEU A 175 14.88 5.36 -4.68
N TRP A 176 16.03 5.47 -4.04
CA TRP A 176 16.48 6.72 -3.49
C TRP A 176 16.93 7.68 -4.61
N GLY A 177 16.33 8.83 -4.65
CA GLY A 177 16.70 9.86 -5.59
C GLY A 177 15.53 10.65 -6.15
N GLU A 178 15.83 11.35 -7.21
CA GLU A 178 14.89 12.16 -7.98
C GLU A 178 14.48 11.42 -9.24
N TRP A 179 13.19 11.39 -9.49
CA TRP A 179 12.55 10.74 -10.62
C TRP A 179 11.71 11.74 -11.39
N SER A 180 11.83 11.79 -12.71
CA SER A 180 11.06 12.70 -13.56
C SER A 180 10.10 11.91 -14.46
N CYS A 181 8.84 12.35 -14.49
CA CYS A 181 7.83 11.85 -15.41
C CYS A 181 7.77 12.80 -16.63
N ARG A 182 8.11 12.29 -17.82
CA ARG A 182 8.15 13.10 -19.03
C ARG A 182 6.76 13.45 -19.56
N GLU A 183 5.79 12.61 -19.31
CA GLU A 183 4.44 12.74 -19.84
C GLU A 183 3.69 13.94 -19.23
N ASN A 184 3.91 14.24 -17.98
CA ASN A 184 3.19 15.29 -17.25
C ASN A 184 4.09 16.26 -16.48
N GLY A 185 5.42 16.11 -16.59
CA GLY A 185 6.40 16.96 -15.91
C GLY A 185 6.47 16.78 -14.40
N ALA A 186 5.83 15.75 -13.84
CA ALA A 186 5.90 15.47 -12.42
C ALA A 186 7.30 15.03 -11.99
N GLN A 187 7.69 15.39 -10.77
CA GLN A 187 8.94 15.00 -10.15
C GLN A 187 8.64 14.27 -8.83
N LEU A 188 9.24 13.09 -8.65
CA LEU A 188 9.08 12.27 -7.47
C LEU A 188 10.42 12.15 -6.75
N PHE A 189 10.48 12.58 -5.50
CA PHE A 189 11.64 12.51 -4.63
C PHE A 189 11.40 11.43 -3.59
N LEU A 190 12.23 10.39 -3.58
CA LEU A 190 12.09 9.27 -2.64
C LEU A 190 13.36 9.08 -1.82
N ARG A 191 13.15 8.71 -0.56
CA ARG A 191 14.18 8.30 0.37
C ARG A 191 13.68 7.11 1.21
N PRO A 192 14.58 6.23 1.69
CA PRO A 192 14.18 5.16 2.59
C PRO A 192 13.69 5.72 3.93
N ASP A 193 12.69 5.08 4.50
CA ASP A 193 12.32 5.27 5.91
C ASP A 193 12.97 4.15 6.73
N LEU A 194 14.04 4.48 7.43
CA LEU A 194 14.84 3.51 8.19
C LEU A 194 14.09 2.86 9.36
N ARG A 195 12.88 3.35 9.70
CA ARG A 195 12.07 2.78 10.78
C ARG A 195 11.44 1.44 10.40
N PHE A 196 11.22 1.19 9.09
CA PHE A 196 10.60 -0.04 8.60
C PHE A 196 11.31 -0.53 7.35
N ALA A 197 11.60 -1.83 7.28
CA ALA A 197 12.16 -2.44 6.08
C ALA A 197 11.24 -2.22 4.87
N GLY A 198 11.80 -1.73 3.77
CA GLY A 198 11.06 -1.45 2.54
C GLY A 198 10.20 -0.19 2.56
N ALA A 199 10.11 0.52 3.68
CA ALA A 199 9.35 1.77 3.71
C ALA A 199 10.09 2.90 2.99
N VAL A 200 9.32 3.74 2.30
CA VAL A 200 9.81 4.93 1.60
C VAL A 200 8.98 6.15 1.98
N LEU A 201 9.66 7.29 2.06
CA LEU A 201 9.07 8.61 2.28
C LEU A 201 9.54 9.54 1.16
N GLY A 202 8.80 10.63 0.95
CA GLY A 202 9.23 11.61 -0.04
C GLY A 202 8.21 12.67 -0.35
N GLU A 203 8.38 13.25 -1.55
CA GLU A 203 7.48 14.26 -2.09
C GLU A 203 7.23 13.99 -3.57
N LEU A 204 6.01 14.21 -4.01
CA LEU A 204 5.62 14.27 -5.41
C LEU A 204 5.29 15.71 -5.77
N HIS A 205 6.01 16.27 -6.71
CA HIS A 205 5.76 17.59 -7.27
C HIS A 205 4.97 17.44 -8.56
N ILE A 206 3.79 18.02 -8.62
CA ILE A 206 2.91 17.99 -9.79
C ILE A 206 2.77 19.42 -10.33
N PRO A 207 3.05 19.68 -11.62
CA PRO A 207 2.79 20.98 -12.22
C PRO A 207 1.31 21.37 -12.10
N PRO A 208 0.96 22.68 -11.84
CA PRO A 208 1.83 23.85 -11.85
C PRO A 208 2.56 24.20 -10.55
N GLY A 209 2.70 23.29 -9.58
CA GLY A 209 3.47 23.60 -8.37
C GLY A 209 2.95 22.94 -7.09
N PHE A 210 2.11 21.94 -7.19
CA PHE A 210 1.66 21.19 -6.02
C PHE A 210 2.78 20.31 -5.47
N ARG A 211 3.03 20.41 -4.15
CA ARG A 211 3.91 19.53 -3.41
C ARG A 211 3.06 18.61 -2.54
N CYS A 212 3.21 17.32 -2.76
CA CYS A 212 2.40 16.28 -2.16
C CYS A 212 3.29 15.35 -1.34
N PRO A 213 3.08 15.20 -0.02
CA PRO A 213 3.84 14.24 0.76
C PRO A 213 3.54 12.81 0.30
N VAL A 214 4.57 11.97 0.37
CA VAL A 214 4.54 10.58 -0.11
C VAL A 214 5.00 9.65 0.99
N SER A 215 4.30 8.53 1.16
CA SER A 215 4.75 7.40 1.98
C SER A 215 4.31 6.09 1.36
N GLY A 216 5.08 5.02 1.58
CA GLY A 216 4.71 3.73 1.02
C GLY A 216 5.76 2.65 1.24
N PHE A 217 5.74 1.65 0.38
CA PHE A 217 6.63 0.51 0.46
C PHE A 217 7.15 0.08 -0.90
N THR A 218 8.34 -0.53 -0.86
CA THR A 218 8.93 -1.27 -1.98
C THR A 218 9.44 -2.62 -1.50
N ASP A 219 9.45 -3.62 -2.38
CA ASP A 219 10.01 -4.91 -2.05
C ASP A 219 11.54 -4.90 -2.18
N VAL A 220 12.23 -4.65 -1.08
CA VAL A 220 13.70 -4.59 -1.01
C VAL A 220 14.39 -5.94 -1.20
N TYR A 221 13.66 -7.03 -1.30
CA TYR A 221 14.21 -8.38 -1.44
C TYR A 221 14.09 -8.94 -2.86
N ALA A 222 13.36 -8.26 -3.76
CA ALA A 222 13.13 -8.77 -5.11
C ALA A 222 14.44 -9.09 -5.85
N TRP A 223 15.37 -8.17 -5.92
CA TRP A 223 16.64 -8.38 -6.65
C TRP A 223 17.61 -9.33 -5.94
N PRO A 224 17.81 -9.25 -4.61
CA PRO A 224 18.57 -10.27 -3.89
C PRO A 224 18.04 -11.69 -4.10
N ASP A 225 16.74 -11.85 -4.22
CA ASP A 225 16.08 -13.14 -4.43
C ASP A 225 15.98 -13.51 -5.94
N GLY A 226 16.59 -12.70 -6.84
CA GLY A 226 16.74 -13.02 -8.26
C GLY A 226 15.60 -12.53 -9.18
N PHE A 227 14.67 -11.71 -8.68
CA PHE A 227 13.60 -11.13 -9.50
C PHE A 227 14.10 -9.93 -10.31
N SER A 228 13.57 -9.79 -11.54
CA SER A 228 13.93 -8.70 -12.45
C SER A 228 13.14 -7.42 -12.20
N LEU A 229 12.07 -7.48 -11.42
CA LEU A 229 11.20 -6.36 -11.09
C LEU A 229 11.09 -6.22 -9.57
N GLN A 230 11.05 -4.98 -9.10
CA GLN A 230 10.82 -4.64 -7.70
C GLN A 230 9.47 -3.93 -7.58
N SER A 231 8.54 -4.51 -6.83
CA SER A 231 7.21 -3.95 -6.63
C SER A 231 7.27 -2.69 -5.74
N VAL A 232 6.43 -1.71 -6.09
CA VAL A 232 6.36 -0.40 -5.43
C VAL A 232 4.90 0.00 -5.22
N SER A 233 4.57 0.49 -4.03
CA SER A 233 3.29 1.10 -3.72
C SER A 233 3.49 2.34 -2.86
N ILE A 234 2.96 3.46 -3.33
CA ILE A 234 3.13 4.79 -2.73
C ILE A 234 1.77 5.44 -2.55
N ALA A 235 1.48 5.91 -1.35
CA ALA A 235 0.33 6.76 -1.05
C ALA A 235 0.75 8.24 -1.07
N VAL A 236 -0.10 9.08 -1.62
CA VAL A 236 0.12 10.52 -1.84
C VAL A 236 -1.06 11.29 -1.29
N LEU A 237 -0.81 12.42 -0.61
CA LEU A 237 -1.83 13.39 -0.21
C LEU A 237 -1.65 14.67 -1.02
N GLU A 238 -2.65 15.02 -1.82
CA GLU A 238 -2.73 16.32 -2.49
C GLU A 238 -3.29 17.36 -1.51
N VAL A 239 -2.42 17.99 -0.72
CA VAL A 239 -2.83 18.88 0.39
C VAL A 239 -3.79 19.99 -0.06
N GLY A 240 -3.57 20.60 -1.24
CA GLY A 240 -4.40 21.70 -1.75
C GLY A 240 -5.81 21.29 -2.16
N SER A 241 -6.00 20.09 -2.67
CA SER A 241 -7.31 19.56 -3.11
C SER A 241 -7.97 18.66 -2.06
N GLY A 242 -7.18 18.19 -1.08
CA GLY A 242 -7.61 17.17 -0.12
C GLY A 242 -7.79 15.76 -0.73
N HIS A 243 -7.37 15.56 -1.99
CA HIS A 243 -7.42 14.26 -2.65
C HIS A 243 -6.32 13.33 -2.12
N CYS A 244 -6.56 12.02 -2.23
CA CYS A 244 -5.54 11.01 -1.99
C CYS A 244 -5.32 10.18 -3.25
N MET A 245 -4.07 9.78 -3.51
CA MET A 245 -3.73 8.96 -4.67
C MET A 245 -2.86 7.79 -4.22
N SER A 246 -3.09 6.63 -4.80
CA SER A 246 -2.21 5.48 -4.71
C SER A 246 -1.49 5.29 -6.03
N LEU A 247 -0.15 5.26 -6.00
CA LEU A 247 0.71 4.94 -7.12
C LEU A 247 1.26 3.54 -6.90
N VAL A 248 0.93 2.61 -7.80
CA VAL A 248 1.34 1.20 -7.68
C VAL A 248 2.00 0.72 -8.97
N GLY A 249 3.04 -0.09 -8.85
CA GLY A 249 3.73 -0.62 -10.02
C GLY A 249 5.08 -1.23 -9.71
N CYS A 250 6.01 -1.14 -10.66
CA CYS A 250 7.31 -1.78 -10.56
C CYS A 250 8.45 -0.87 -10.97
N LEU A 251 9.57 -1.03 -10.27
CA LEU A 251 10.88 -0.59 -10.68
C LEU A 251 11.54 -1.70 -11.49
N SER A 252 12.01 -1.38 -12.70
CA SER A 252 12.81 -2.28 -13.54
C SER A 252 14.22 -1.72 -13.71
N PRO A 253 15.27 -2.49 -13.41
CA PRO A 253 16.65 -2.06 -13.66
C PRO A 253 16.95 -2.04 -15.15
N ILE A 254 17.86 -1.14 -15.56
CA ILE A 254 18.49 -1.17 -16.91
C ILE A 254 19.98 -1.52 -16.71
N GLY A 255 20.33 -2.79 -16.87
CA GLY A 255 21.69 -3.28 -16.62
C GLY A 255 22.07 -3.13 -15.14
N ARG A 256 23.17 -2.38 -14.86
CA ARG A 256 23.63 -2.06 -13.50
C ARG A 256 23.16 -0.67 -13.02
N VAL A 257 22.35 0.02 -13.80
CA VAL A 257 21.86 1.36 -13.52
C VAL A 257 20.39 1.29 -13.12
N VAL A 258 19.98 2.16 -12.24
CA VAL A 258 18.56 2.32 -11.87
C VAL A 258 17.76 2.68 -13.12
N GLY A 259 16.73 1.92 -13.39
CA GLY A 259 16.01 1.96 -14.66
C GLY A 259 14.78 2.83 -14.66
N THR A 260 13.65 2.24 -14.98
CA THR A 260 12.36 2.91 -15.10
C THR A 260 11.44 2.49 -13.97
N LEU A 261 10.82 3.47 -13.32
CA LEU A 261 9.75 3.26 -12.34
C LEU A 261 8.41 3.50 -13.04
N LYS A 262 7.70 2.41 -13.35
CA LYS A 262 6.38 2.45 -13.99
C LYS A 262 5.31 2.30 -12.93
N LEU A 263 4.46 3.32 -12.77
CA LEU A 263 3.40 3.35 -11.78
C LEU A 263 2.05 3.59 -12.45
N THR A 264 1.01 2.99 -11.90
CA THR A 264 -0.38 3.29 -12.20
C THR A 264 -0.95 4.10 -11.05
N GLY A 265 -1.45 5.29 -11.34
CA GLY A 265 -2.09 6.20 -10.39
C GLY A 265 -3.59 5.93 -10.29
N LEU A 266 -4.08 5.74 -9.08
CA LEU A 266 -5.49 5.66 -8.74
C LEU A 266 -5.79 6.78 -7.75
N ARG A 267 -6.67 7.73 -8.13
CA ARG A 267 -6.99 8.90 -7.31
C ARG A 267 -8.37 8.78 -6.69
N ALA A 268 -8.47 9.06 -5.39
CA ALA A 268 -9.73 9.24 -4.68
C ALA A 268 -9.95 10.71 -4.36
N ARG A 269 -11.14 11.20 -4.70
CA ARG A 269 -11.61 12.55 -4.36
C ARG A 269 -12.66 12.47 -3.26
N ALA A 270 -12.79 13.53 -2.49
CA ALA A 270 -13.96 13.71 -1.64
C ALA A 270 -15.19 13.92 -2.53
N THR A 271 -16.01 12.90 -2.67
CA THR A 271 -17.21 12.94 -3.51
C THR A 271 -18.46 12.77 -2.68
N ALA A 272 -19.57 13.31 -3.18
CA ALA A 272 -20.87 13.08 -2.58
C ALA A 272 -21.20 11.58 -2.58
N ARG A 273 -21.88 11.14 -1.52
CA ARG A 273 -22.23 9.72 -1.29
C ARG A 273 -22.94 9.05 -2.49
N ASN A 274 -23.70 9.82 -3.25
CA ASN A 274 -24.51 9.32 -4.37
C ASN A 274 -23.85 9.51 -5.73
N THR A 275 -22.61 10.03 -5.78
CA THR A 275 -21.89 10.19 -7.04
C THR A 275 -20.98 8.98 -7.24
N THR A 276 -21.13 8.31 -8.35
CA THR A 276 -20.19 7.31 -8.89
C THR A 276 -19.64 7.85 -10.19
N PRO A 277 -18.36 7.63 -10.49
CA PRO A 277 -17.38 6.84 -9.73
C PRO A 277 -16.69 7.65 -8.61
N THR A 278 -16.32 6.97 -7.54
CA THR A 278 -15.51 7.51 -6.44
C THR A 278 -14.01 7.59 -6.76
N HIS A 279 -13.61 7.12 -7.92
CA HIS A 279 -12.22 7.08 -8.39
C HIS A 279 -12.13 7.69 -9.78
N ASP A 280 -11.02 8.38 -10.04
CA ASP A 280 -10.67 8.81 -11.39
C ASP A 280 -10.23 7.62 -12.25
N THR A 281 -10.20 7.83 -13.57
CA THR A 281 -9.60 6.88 -14.49
C THR A 281 -8.14 6.63 -14.09
N PRO A 282 -7.68 5.37 -14.11
CA PRO A 282 -6.28 5.07 -13.83
C PRO A 282 -5.35 5.81 -14.80
N GLU A 283 -4.31 6.40 -14.27
CA GLU A 283 -3.29 7.12 -15.04
C GLU A 283 -1.97 6.33 -15.00
N SER A 284 -1.29 6.24 -16.13
CA SER A 284 0.04 5.64 -16.21
C SER A 284 1.11 6.72 -16.04
N TRP A 285 2.05 6.48 -15.15
CA TRP A 285 3.14 7.39 -14.83
C TRP A 285 4.47 6.66 -15.02
N ASN A 286 5.27 7.12 -16.00
CA ASN A 286 6.59 6.56 -16.26
C ASN A 286 7.65 7.51 -15.75
N PHE A 287 8.26 7.15 -14.63
CA PHE A 287 9.33 7.93 -14.03
C PHE A 287 10.69 7.40 -14.46
N PHE A 288 11.58 8.32 -14.82
CA PHE A 288 12.97 8.05 -15.14
C PHE A 288 13.84 8.65 -14.06
N TRP A 289 14.81 7.86 -13.59
CA TRP A 289 15.78 8.33 -12.60
C TRP A 289 16.64 9.46 -13.18
N THR A 290 16.79 10.56 -12.43
CA THR A 290 17.55 11.72 -12.87
C THR A 290 18.87 11.88 -12.14
N ARG A 291 18.82 11.78 -10.81
CA ARG A 291 20.03 11.90 -9.97
C ARG A 291 19.76 11.41 -8.54
N PRO A 292 20.82 11.00 -7.81
CA PRO A 292 20.73 10.85 -6.37
C PRO A 292 20.44 12.22 -5.74
N VAL A 293 19.63 12.26 -4.68
CA VAL A 293 19.46 13.47 -3.88
C VAL A 293 20.67 13.56 -2.96
N ASP A 294 21.54 14.56 -3.18
CA ASP A 294 22.58 14.91 -2.23
C ASP A 294 21.93 15.53 -0.99
N TYR A 295 21.67 14.72 0.00
CA TYR A 295 21.44 15.21 1.34
C TYR A 295 22.79 15.64 1.90
N GLY A 296 23.15 16.92 1.62
CA GLY A 296 24.35 17.50 2.15
C GLY A 296 24.50 17.22 3.66
N GLU A 297 25.72 17.15 4.11
CA GLU A 297 26.27 16.73 5.42
C GLU A 297 25.59 17.29 6.70
N SER A 298 24.42 17.91 6.63
CA SER A 298 23.73 18.50 7.78
C SER A 298 23.11 17.47 8.76
N ALA A 299 23.26 16.17 8.51
CA ALA A 299 22.80 15.12 9.44
C ALA A 299 23.93 14.49 10.27
N ARG A 300 25.17 15.00 10.23
CA ARG A 300 26.29 14.57 11.06
C ARG A 300 26.52 15.54 12.23
N GLY A 301 25.49 15.93 12.91
CA GLY A 301 25.64 16.81 14.03
C GLY A 301 24.37 16.89 14.89
N VAL A 302 24.08 15.85 15.64
CA VAL A 302 23.52 15.92 17.00
C VAL A 302 23.84 14.57 17.68
#